data_68914972861752d60c0385f3a1b30522
#
_entry.id   68914972861752d60c0385f3a1b30522
#
_cell.length_a   1.000
_cell.length_b   1.000
_cell.length_c   1.000
_cell.angle_alpha   90.00
_cell.angle_beta   90.00
_cell.angle_gamma   90.00
#
_symmetry.space_group_name_H-M   'P 1'
#
loop_
_entity.id
_entity.type
_entity.pdbx_description
1 polymer ?
#
loop_
_entity_poly.entity_id
_entity_poly.type
_entity_poly.pdbx_seq_one_letter_code
_entity_poly.pdbx_strand_id
1 'polypeptide(L)'
;VQSVYFLRDRRYNHLRQSVANNCLMCGRCEQRCPVGIELNTLRLNSRDTMRNTPDEKRYEYFQGVDRSAGEGRVGYFAGCMTLLTPRILLAMERIFKASGEEVWWADKEGGVCCGRPLKLSGETDSARKMMDYNIALFRKHRITTLVTSCPICLKVFREEYHLEGIEVLHHSEYMLRLIRDGRLQLRRGAQ
;
A
#
# COMPACT_ATOMS: atom_id res chain seq x y z
N VAL A 1 -0.35 28.58 -2.67
CA VAL A 1 0.66 29.44 -3.32
C VAL A 1 1.81 29.77 -2.36
N GLN A 2 1.54 30.25 -1.14
CA GLN A 2 2.60 30.55 -0.15
C GLN A 2 3.49 29.35 0.17
N SER A 3 2.95 28.14 0.27
CA SER A 3 3.73 26.93 0.57
C SER A 3 4.79 26.60 -0.49
N VAL A 4 4.55 26.90 -1.77
CA VAL A 4 5.50 26.67 -2.85
C VAL A 4 6.66 27.67 -2.80
N TYR A 5 6.36 28.91 -2.45
CA TYR A 5 7.39 29.95 -2.30
C TYR A 5 8.42 29.57 -1.22
N PHE A 6 7.96 29.12 -0.06
CA PHE A 6 8.84 28.68 1.02
C PHE A 6 9.59 27.37 0.72
N LEU A 7 9.09 26.54 -0.18
CA LEU A 7 9.77 25.31 -0.59
C LEU A 7 11.04 25.56 -1.41
N ARG A 8 11.23 26.75 -1.97
CA ARG A 8 12.34 27.09 -2.88
C ARG A 8 13.47 27.86 -2.21
N ASP A 9 13.21 28.62 -1.14
CA ASP A 9 14.19 29.47 -0.48
C ASP A 9 14.79 28.84 0.77
N ARG A 10 16.11 28.56 0.73
CA ARG A 10 16.85 27.95 1.85
C ARG A 10 16.81 28.78 3.14
N ARG A 11 16.57 30.10 3.06
CA ARG A 11 16.47 30.99 4.23
C ARG A 11 15.29 30.63 5.13
N TYR A 12 14.28 29.96 4.60
CA TYR A 12 13.06 29.55 5.31
C TYR A 12 12.99 28.05 5.55
N ASN A 13 14.13 27.39 5.73
CA ASN A 13 14.18 25.93 5.90
C ASN A 13 13.27 25.42 7.01
N HIS A 14 13.15 26.12 8.14
CA HIS A 14 12.27 25.74 9.24
C HIS A 14 10.78 25.79 8.86
N LEU A 15 10.37 26.81 8.10
CA LEU A 15 9.00 26.92 7.59
C LEU A 15 8.73 25.87 6.50
N ARG A 16 9.71 25.68 5.62
CA ARG A 16 9.67 24.63 4.59
C ARG A 16 9.49 23.25 5.20
N GLN A 17 10.24 22.91 6.23
CA GLN A 17 10.14 21.65 6.95
C GLN A 17 8.78 21.50 7.62
N SER A 18 8.29 22.53 8.30
CA SER A 18 6.98 22.54 8.93
C SER A 18 5.87 22.31 7.91
N VAL A 19 5.89 23.03 6.78
CA VAL A 19 4.89 22.89 5.70
C VAL A 19 4.95 21.49 5.07
N ALA A 20 6.13 20.95 4.84
CA ALA A 20 6.29 19.63 4.27
C ALA A 20 5.80 18.53 5.22
N ASN A 21 6.21 18.58 6.50
CA ASN A 21 5.91 17.54 7.48
C ASN A 21 4.45 17.53 7.94
N ASN A 22 3.81 18.69 8.03
CA ASN A 22 2.40 18.80 8.44
C ASN A 22 1.40 18.57 7.29
N CYS A 23 1.87 18.27 6.08
CA CYS A 23 1.00 17.98 4.95
C CYS A 23 0.47 16.54 5.01
N LEU A 24 -0.85 16.38 4.92
CA LEU A 24 -1.51 15.06 4.88
C LEU A 24 -1.36 14.34 3.53
N MET A 25 -0.75 14.96 2.53
CA MET A 25 -0.58 14.40 1.18
C MET A 25 -1.90 13.97 0.52
N CYS A 26 -2.99 14.66 0.83
CA CYS A 26 -4.34 14.31 0.35
C CYS A 26 -4.62 14.71 -1.11
N GLY A 27 -3.73 15.44 -1.77
CA GLY A 27 -3.85 15.86 -3.19
C GLY A 27 -4.85 16.98 -3.47
N ARG A 28 -5.67 17.41 -2.50
CA ARG A 28 -6.72 18.41 -2.72
C ARG A 28 -6.20 19.72 -3.31
N CYS A 29 -4.99 20.14 -2.91
CA CYS A 29 -4.38 21.38 -3.43
C CYS A 29 -3.91 21.24 -4.88
N GLU A 30 -3.51 20.04 -5.34
CA GLU A 30 -3.13 19.77 -6.73
C GLU A 30 -4.34 19.87 -7.65
N GLN A 31 -5.46 19.23 -7.26
CA GLN A 31 -6.71 19.27 -8.01
C GLN A 31 -7.28 20.69 -8.17
N ARG A 32 -6.92 21.60 -7.28
CA ARG A 32 -7.36 23.00 -7.29
C ARG A 32 -6.28 23.96 -7.80
N CYS A 33 -5.12 23.46 -8.20
CA CYS A 33 -4.04 24.29 -8.68
C CYS A 33 -4.32 24.77 -10.12
N PRO A 34 -4.50 26.07 -10.35
CA PRO A 34 -4.85 26.57 -11.69
C PRO A 34 -3.69 26.43 -12.70
N VAL A 35 -2.48 26.21 -12.19
CA VAL A 35 -1.25 26.05 -13.02
C VAL A 35 -0.71 24.62 -13.00
N GLY A 36 -1.46 23.65 -12.47
CA GLY A 36 -1.11 22.23 -12.53
C GLY A 36 0.18 21.82 -11.81
N ILE A 37 0.58 22.53 -10.74
CA ILE A 37 1.80 22.19 -10.00
C ILE A 37 1.57 20.92 -9.18
N GLU A 38 2.47 19.95 -9.31
CA GLU A 38 2.51 18.71 -8.50
C GLU A 38 3.01 18.99 -7.07
N LEU A 39 2.15 19.57 -6.25
CA LEU A 39 2.49 20.01 -4.89
C LEU A 39 2.87 18.85 -3.96
N ASN A 40 2.28 17.67 -4.16
CA ASN A 40 2.63 16.48 -3.36
C ASN A 40 4.05 16.00 -3.68
N THR A 41 4.42 15.96 -4.94
CA THR A 41 5.78 15.61 -5.38
C THR A 41 6.81 16.57 -4.78
N LEU A 42 6.54 17.87 -4.82
CA LEU A 42 7.43 18.88 -4.21
C LEU A 42 7.58 18.68 -2.68
N ARG A 43 6.50 18.33 -1.99
CA ARG A 43 6.53 18.08 -0.54
C ARG A 43 7.26 16.78 -0.19
N LEU A 44 7.05 15.71 -0.97
CA LEU A 44 7.80 14.47 -0.80
C LEU A 44 9.30 14.68 -0.97
N ASN A 45 9.70 15.34 -2.05
CA ASN A 45 11.10 15.68 -2.29
C ASN A 45 11.68 16.56 -1.16
N SER A 46 10.85 17.45 -0.60
CA SER A 46 11.29 18.26 0.55
C SER A 46 11.47 17.42 1.80
N ARG A 47 10.62 16.45 2.08
CA ARG A 47 10.77 15.51 3.20
C ARG A 47 12.04 14.68 3.06
N ASP A 48 12.27 14.16 1.87
CA ASP A 48 13.43 13.33 1.54
C ASP A 48 14.74 14.12 1.70
N THR A 49 14.83 15.33 1.14
CA THR A 49 16.04 16.16 1.18
C THR A 49 16.32 16.81 2.53
N MET A 50 15.32 17.02 3.36
CA MET A 50 15.47 17.68 4.68
C MET A 50 15.66 16.69 5.83
N ARG A 51 15.64 15.41 5.56
CA ARG A 51 15.84 14.38 6.56
C ARG A 51 17.31 14.34 7.00
N ASN A 52 17.54 14.55 8.30
CA ASN A 52 18.91 14.67 8.83
C ASN A 52 19.62 13.31 8.98
N THR A 53 18.87 12.22 9.16
CA THR A 53 19.40 10.85 9.26
C THR A 53 18.33 9.84 8.88
N PRO A 54 18.67 8.81 8.08
CA PRO A 54 17.80 7.66 7.88
C PRO A 54 17.63 6.93 9.21
N ASP A 55 16.42 6.83 9.71
CA ASP A 55 16.11 5.94 10.84
C ASP A 55 15.78 4.55 10.27
N GLU A 56 16.79 3.90 9.65
CA GLU A 56 16.64 2.58 9.06
C GLU A 56 16.16 1.55 10.08
N LYS A 57 16.57 1.67 11.34
CA LYS A 57 16.18 0.77 12.43
C LYS A 57 14.69 0.80 12.73
N ARG A 58 14.03 1.92 12.49
CA ARG A 58 12.60 2.09 12.76
C ARG A 58 11.71 1.17 11.94
N TYR A 59 12.20 0.73 10.77
CA TYR A 59 11.45 -0.07 9.81
C TYR A 59 12.11 -1.43 9.50
N GLU A 60 13.20 -1.78 10.17
CA GLU A 60 13.88 -3.07 10.00
C GLU A 60 12.94 -4.28 10.19
N TYR A 61 11.98 -4.17 11.09
CA TYR A 61 11.03 -5.25 11.37
C TYR A 61 10.10 -5.58 10.20
N PHE A 62 10.02 -4.72 9.16
CA PHE A 62 9.31 -5.01 7.92
C PHE A 62 10.19 -5.66 6.85
N GLN A 63 11.49 -5.68 7.03
CA GLN A 63 12.44 -6.10 6.00
C GLN A 63 12.92 -7.53 6.23
N GLY A 64 13.01 -8.30 5.16
CA GLY A 64 13.79 -9.55 5.12
C GLY A 64 13.15 -10.77 5.77
N VAL A 65 11.97 -10.69 6.37
CA VAL A 65 11.28 -11.83 6.96
C VAL A 65 10.09 -12.22 6.10
N ASP A 66 10.15 -13.41 5.52
CA ASP A 66 9.00 -14.00 4.82
C ASP A 66 7.95 -14.40 5.86
N ARG A 67 6.82 -13.71 5.85
CA ARG A 67 5.68 -13.90 6.77
C ARG A 67 4.49 -14.49 6.06
N SER A 68 4.74 -15.06 4.90
CA SER A 68 3.70 -15.65 4.07
C SER A 68 3.38 -17.08 4.47
N ALA A 69 2.16 -17.50 4.17
CA ALA A 69 1.73 -18.87 4.31
C ALA A 69 0.74 -19.26 3.22
N GLY A 70 0.61 -20.56 2.98
CA GLY A 70 -0.25 -21.12 1.95
C GLY A 70 0.39 -21.14 0.57
N GLU A 71 -0.35 -21.66 -0.38
CA GLU A 71 0.05 -21.82 -1.78
C GLU A 71 -1.08 -21.35 -2.68
N GLY A 72 -0.78 -21.08 -3.94
CA GLY A 72 -1.79 -20.66 -4.93
C GLY A 72 -1.30 -19.52 -5.82
N ARG A 73 -2.02 -19.28 -6.89
CA ARG A 73 -1.76 -18.15 -7.81
C ARG A 73 -2.49 -16.88 -7.40
N VAL A 74 -3.45 -16.99 -6.51
CA VAL A 74 -4.11 -15.85 -5.89
C VAL A 74 -3.33 -15.48 -4.63
N GLY A 75 -2.76 -14.30 -4.63
CA GLY A 75 -2.10 -13.74 -3.46
C GLY A 75 -3.05 -12.84 -2.67
N TYR A 76 -3.09 -13.00 -1.37
CA TYR A 76 -3.79 -12.05 -0.50
C TYR A 76 -2.80 -11.26 0.33
N PHE A 77 -2.84 -9.94 0.17
CA PHE A 77 -2.08 -8.98 0.93
C PHE A 77 -3.07 -8.17 1.79
N ALA A 78 -3.25 -8.54 3.04
CA ALA A 78 -4.18 -7.86 3.92
C ALA A 78 -3.77 -6.39 4.15
N GLY A 79 -2.49 -6.17 4.38
CA GLY A 79 -1.91 -4.87 4.68
C GLY A 79 -1.98 -4.52 6.15
N CYS A 80 -1.00 -3.74 6.63
CA CYS A 80 -0.81 -3.43 8.04
C CYS A 80 -2.06 -2.83 8.73
N MET A 81 -2.85 -2.03 8.04
CA MET A 81 -4.09 -1.46 8.59
C MET A 81 -5.19 -2.51 8.75
N THR A 82 -5.24 -3.50 7.88
CA THR A 82 -6.24 -4.57 7.95
C THR A 82 -5.96 -5.50 9.13
N LEU A 83 -4.69 -5.67 9.50
CA LEU A 83 -4.31 -6.44 10.70
C LEU A 83 -4.87 -5.82 12.00
N LEU A 84 -5.13 -4.52 12.01
CA LEU A 84 -5.81 -3.83 13.11
C LEU A 84 -7.35 -4.04 13.12
N THR A 85 -7.88 -4.67 12.07
CA THR A 85 -9.30 -4.96 11.91
C THR A 85 -9.54 -6.47 11.72
N PRO A 86 -9.38 -7.28 12.76
CA PRO A 86 -9.39 -8.75 12.65
C PRO A 86 -10.67 -9.33 12.05
N ARG A 87 -11.79 -8.61 12.13
CA ARG A 87 -13.05 -9.03 11.49
C ARG A 87 -12.92 -9.15 9.96
N ILE A 88 -12.15 -8.26 9.33
CA ILE A 88 -11.93 -8.30 7.87
C ILE A 88 -11.08 -9.54 7.52
N LEU A 89 -10.02 -9.81 8.29
CA LEU A 89 -9.17 -10.97 8.09
C LEU A 89 -9.96 -12.27 8.20
N LEU A 90 -10.74 -12.44 9.27
CA LEU A 90 -11.59 -13.62 9.48
C LEU A 90 -12.65 -13.76 8.40
N ALA A 91 -13.23 -12.67 7.93
CA ALA A 91 -14.19 -12.69 6.83
C ALA A 91 -13.54 -13.16 5.52
N MET A 92 -12.36 -12.64 5.19
CA MET A 92 -11.63 -13.03 3.98
C MET A 92 -11.20 -14.49 4.03
N GLU A 93 -10.73 -14.99 5.17
CA GLU A 93 -10.40 -16.40 5.35
C GLU A 93 -11.62 -17.30 5.10
N ARG A 94 -12.79 -16.93 5.62
CA ARG A 94 -14.05 -17.67 5.38
C ARG A 94 -14.47 -17.62 3.91
N ILE A 95 -14.28 -16.48 3.24
CA ILE A 95 -14.61 -16.31 1.82
C ILE A 95 -13.73 -17.19 0.96
N PHE A 96 -12.41 -17.18 1.16
CA PHE A 96 -11.48 -18.04 0.43
C PHE A 96 -11.81 -19.52 0.64
N LYS A 97 -12.06 -19.93 1.89
CA LYS A 97 -12.47 -21.30 2.20
C LYS A 97 -13.80 -21.67 1.54
N ALA A 98 -14.79 -20.79 1.56
CA ALA A 98 -16.10 -21.04 0.96
C ALA A 98 -16.07 -21.12 -0.57
N SER A 99 -15.16 -20.38 -1.21
CA SER A 99 -14.98 -20.39 -2.68
C SER A 99 -14.06 -21.51 -3.17
N GLY A 100 -13.45 -22.29 -2.26
CA GLY A 100 -12.46 -23.32 -2.62
C GLY A 100 -11.17 -22.75 -3.22
N GLU A 101 -10.84 -21.48 -2.91
CA GLU A 101 -9.65 -20.83 -3.44
C GLU A 101 -8.41 -21.21 -2.64
N GLU A 102 -7.38 -21.68 -3.34
CA GLU A 102 -6.04 -21.80 -2.78
C GLU A 102 -5.36 -20.45 -2.83
N VAL A 103 -5.03 -19.91 -1.67
CA VAL A 103 -4.51 -18.56 -1.53
C VAL A 103 -3.17 -18.55 -0.84
N TRP A 104 -2.17 -17.97 -1.51
CA TRP A 104 -0.96 -17.55 -0.86
C TRP A 104 -1.20 -16.24 -0.09
N TRP A 105 -0.98 -16.25 1.20
CA TRP A 105 -1.23 -15.11 2.07
C TRP A 105 0.07 -14.44 2.48
N ALA A 106 0.31 -13.24 1.97
CA ALA A 106 1.60 -12.53 2.11
C ALA A 106 1.97 -12.18 3.54
N ASP A 107 0.99 -11.89 4.37
CA ASP A 107 1.14 -11.36 5.75
C ASP A 107 0.38 -12.20 6.79
N LYS A 108 0.29 -13.51 6.58
CA LYS A 108 -0.42 -14.45 7.47
C LYS A 108 0.21 -14.52 8.86
N GLU A 109 1.54 -14.53 8.92
CA GLU A 109 2.31 -14.68 10.16
C GLU A 109 2.85 -13.34 10.70
N GLY A 110 2.33 -12.25 10.22
CA GLY A 110 2.67 -10.93 10.69
C GLY A 110 2.63 -9.85 9.62
N GLY A 111 2.64 -8.61 10.06
CA GLY A 111 2.47 -7.46 9.17
C GLY A 111 3.56 -7.33 8.12
N VAL A 112 3.14 -7.14 6.88
CA VAL A 112 3.97 -6.70 5.76
C VAL A 112 3.44 -5.34 5.30
N CYS A 113 4.30 -4.47 4.81
CA CYS A 113 3.93 -3.12 4.41
C CYS A 113 4.06 -2.93 2.89
N CYS A 114 3.14 -2.17 2.30
CA CYS A 114 3.24 -1.75 0.90
C CYS A 114 4.26 -0.63 0.65
N GLY A 115 4.96 -0.14 1.66
CA GLY A 115 5.96 0.93 1.55
C GLY A 115 5.40 2.37 1.58
N ARG A 116 4.09 2.55 1.52
CA ARG A 116 3.48 3.89 1.47
C ARG A 116 3.85 4.78 2.67
N PRO A 117 3.81 4.33 3.93
CA PRO A 117 4.22 5.15 5.07
C PRO A 117 5.67 5.62 4.98
N LEU A 118 6.58 4.77 4.52
CA LEU A 118 7.98 5.11 4.29
C LEU A 118 8.12 6.21 3.25
N LYS A 119 7.48 6.05 2.11
CA LYS A 119 7.46 7.07 1.05
C LYS A 119 6.93 8.40 1.56
N LEU A 120 5.81 8.38 2.30
CA LEU A 120 5.20 9.60 2.86
C LEU A 120 6.05 10.28 3.94
N SER A 121 6.89 9.53 4.65
CA SER A 121 7.84 10.11 5.62
C SER A 121 9.11 10.67 4.97
N GLY A 122 9.30 10.50 3.67
CA GLY A 122 10.50 10.89 2.94
C GLY A 122 11.59 9.82 2.96
N GLU A 123 11.25 8.57 3.26
CA GLU A 123 12.16 7.42 3.27
C GLU A 123 12.10 6.67 1.94
N THR A 124 12.41 7.39 0.87
CA THR A 124 12.22 6.93 -0.51
C THR A 124 13.01 5.66 -0.80
N ASP A 125 14.26 5.56 -0.33
CA ASP A 125 15.10 4.38 -0.56
C ASP A 125 14.59 3.16 0.22
N SER A 126 14.19 3.35 1.48
CA SER A 126 13.60 2.27 2.29
C SER A 126 12.26 1.80 1.70
N ALA A 127 11.45 2.73 1.19
CA ALA A 127 10.22 2.41 0.48
C ALA A 127 10.49 1.58 -0.76
N ARG A 128 11.50 1.93 -1.56
CA ARG A 128 11.90 1.21 -2.77
C ARG A 128 12.38 -0.21 -2.43
N LYS A 129 13.28 -0.36 -1.46
CA LYS A 129 13.76 -1.67 -0.99
C LYS A 129 12.58 -2.58 -0.59
N MET A 130 11.58 -2.03 0.10
CA MET A 130 10.37 -2.77 0.50
C MET A 130 9.51 -3.16 -0.69
N MET A 131 9.35 -2.26 -1.67
CA MET A 131 8.63 -2.57 -2.91
C MET A 131 9.32 -3.70 -3.68
N ASP A 132 10.64 -3.63 -3.84
CA ASP A 132 11.44 -4.65 -4.53
C ASP A 132 11.33 -6.00 -3.82
N TYR A 133 11.37 -6.02 -2.49
CA TYR A 133 11.17 -7.22 -1.69
C TYR A 133 9.80 -7.85 -1.92
N ASN A 134 8.72 -7.06 -1.87
CA ASN A 134 7.38 -7.56 -2.13
C ASN A 134 7.22 -8.09 -3.56
N ILE A 135 7.76 -7.40 -4.55
CA ILE A 135 7.74 -7.84 -5.95
C ILE A 135 8.47 -9.20 -6.09
N ALA A 136 9.62 -9.35 -5.44
CA ALA A 136 10.37 -10.61 -5.44
C ALA A 136 9.57 -11.75 -4.82
N LEU A 137 8.85 -11.49 -3.72
CA LEU A 137 7.95 -12.48 -3.10
C LEU A 137 6.80 -12.86 -4.04
N PHE A 138 6.13 -11.90 -4.67
CA PHE A 138 5.02 -12.19 -5.60
C PHE A 138 5.50 -13.05 -6.78
N ARG A 139 6.68 -12.77 -7.31
CA ARG A 139 7.30 -13.56 -8.39
C ARG A 139 7.70 -14.96 -7.92
N LYS A 140 8.33 -15.09 -6.73
CA LYS A 140 8.70 -16.35 -6.11
C LYS A 140 7.50 -17.30 -6.01
N HIS A 141 6.35 -16.76 -5.57
CA HIS A 141 5.10 -17.50 -5.41
C HIS A 141 4.23 -17.56 -6.67
N ARG A 142 4.73 -17.04 -7.81
CA ARG A 142 4.05 -17.08 -9.13
C ARG A 142 2.63 -16.52 -9.08
N ILE A 143 2.44 -15.45 -8.31
CA ILE A 143 1.13 -14.81 -8.14
C ILE A 143 0.69 -14.20 -9.48
N THR A 144 -0.55 -14.46 -9.87
CA THR A 144 -1.18 -13.88 -11.07
C THR A 144 -2.30 -12.90 -10.70
N THR A 145 -2.89 -13.05 -9.53
CA THR A 145 -3.92 -12.14 -9.00
C THR A 145 -3.55 -11.76 -7.59
N LEU A 146 -3.37 -10.48 -7.32
CA LEU A 146 -3.10 -9.94 -5.99
C LEU A 146 -4.34 -9.25 -5.45
N VAL A 147 -4.89 -9.80 -4.36
CA VAL A 147 -6.06 -9.27 -3.67
C VAL A 147 -5.62 -8.52 -2.42
N THR A 148 -6.15 -7.33 -2.19
CA THR A 148 -5.88 -6.57 -0.96
C THR A 148 -7.16 -6.01 -0.35
N SER A 149 -7.19 -5.91 0.98
CA SER A 149 -8.31 -5.30 1.71
C SER A 149 -8.09 -3.83 2.04
N CYS A 150 -6.88 -3.34 1.88
CA CYS A 150 -6.54 -1.95 2.16
C CYS A 150 -6.60 -1.10 0.88
N PRO A 151 -7.47 -0.07 0.80
CA PRO A 151 -7.58 0.78 -0.39
C PRO A 151 -6.30 1.57 -0.68
N ILE A 152 -5.50 1.87 0.34
CA ILE A 152 -4.19 2.51 0.16
C ILE A 152 -3.22 1.54 -0.50
N CYS A 153 -3.16 0.27 -0.05
CA CYS A 153 -2.34 -0.75 -0.67
C CYS A 153 -2.76 -1.00 -2.12
N LEU A 154 -4.06 -1.07 -2.40
CA LEU A 154 -4.59 -1.19 -3.76
C LEU A 154 -4.04 -0.10 -4.67
N LYS A 155 -4.16 1.16 -4.24
CA LYS A 155 -3.65 2.30 -5.00
C LYS A 155 -2.15 2.18 -5.26
N VAL A 156 -1.36 1.88 -4.24
CA VAL A 156 0.09 1.75 -4.34
C VAL A 156 0.49 0.61 -5.27
N PHE A 157 -0.13 -0.55 -5.17
CA PHE A 157 0.15 -1.68 -6.05
C PHE A 157 -0.20 -1.39 -7.50
N ARG A 158 -1.29 -0.68 -7.78
CA ARG A 158 -1.68 -0.33 -9.15
C ARG A 158 -0.85 0.78 -9.77
N GLU A 159 -0.46 1.78 -8.99
CA GLU A 159 0.16 3.00 -9.51
C GLU A 159 1.69 3.01 -9.39
N GLU A 160 2.26 2.28 -8.42
CA GLU A 160 3.67 2.45 -8.06
C GLU A 160 4.51 1.17 -8.19
N TYR A 161 3.90 -0.03 -8.20
CA TYR A 161 4.64 -1.30 -8.13
C TYR A 161 5.04 -1.90 -9.48
N HIS A 162 4.51 -1.44 -10.60
CA HIS A 162 4.80 -2.02 -11.93
C HIS A 162 4.71 -3.55 -11.96
N LEU A 163 3.57 -4.10 -11.53
CA LEU A 163 3.33 -5.54 -11.42
C LEU A 163 2.90 -6.13 -12.76
N GLU A 164 3.87 -6.32 -13.67
CA GLU A 164 3.61 -6.94 -14.97
C GLU A 164 3.10 -8.38 -14.81
N GLY A 165 1.98 -8.69 -15.46
CA GLY A 165 1.36 -10.03 -15.42
C GLY A 165 0.63 -10.36 -14.11
N ILE A 166 0.52 -9.43 -13.18
CA ILE A 166 -0.24 -9.59 -11.94
C ILE A 166 -1.43 -8.62 -11.94
N GLU A 167 -2.62 -9.17 -11.93
CA GLU A 167 -3.84 -8.38 -11.78
C GLU A 167 -4.02 -7.99 -10.31
N VAL A 168 -4.25 -6.70 -10.03
CA VAL A 168 -4.43 -6.20 -8.66
C VAL A 168 -5.88 -5.83 -8.42
N LEU A 169 -6.50 -6.45 -7.40
CA LEU A 169 -7.91 -6.28 -7.07
C LEU A 169 -8.10 -5.89 -5.60
N HIS A 170 -9.09 -5.04 -5.36
CA HIS A 170 -9.63 -4.91 -4.01
C HIS A 170 -10.45 -6.16 -3.66
N HIS A 171 -10.52 -6.51 -2.38
CA HIS A 171 -11.28 -7.70 -1.96
C HIS A 171 -12.75 -7.66 -2.42
N SER A 172 -13.37 -6.49 -2.50
CA SER A 172 -14.75 -6.34 -2.99
C SER A 172 -14.89 -6.64 -4.49
N GLU A 173 -13.89 -6.26 -5.31
CA GLU A 173 -13.86 -6.58 -6.74
C GLU A 173 -13.66 -8.09 -6.93
N TYR A 174 -12.79 -8.68 -6.14
CA TYR A 174 -12.54 -10.12 -6.16
C TYR A 174 -13.75 -10.93 -5.71
N MET A 175 -14.42 -10.54 -4.62
CA MET A 175 -15.67 -11.16 -4.18
C MET A 175 -16.75 -11.09 -5.26
N LEU A 176 -16.90 -9.95 -5.92
CA LEU A 176 -17.87 -9.81 -7.03
C LEU A 176 -17.55 -10.78 -8.18
N ARG A 177 -16.28 -11.00 -8.48
CA ARG A 177 -15.84 -12.00 -9.47
C ARG A 177 -16.26 -13.41 -9.01
N LEU A 178 -15.92 -13.79 -7.78
CA LEU A 178 -16.30 -15.11 -7.25
C LEU A 178 -17.82 -15.37 -7.28
N ILE A 179 -18.63 -14.33 -7.03
CA ILE A 179 -20.09 -14.43 -7.11
C ILE A 179 -20.55 -14.64 -8.56
N ARG A 180 -20.00 -13.87 -9.51
CA ARG A 180 -20.33 -13.98 -10.95
C ARG A 180 -19.94 -15.33 -11.53
N ASP A 181 -18.81 -15.88 -11.08
CA ASP A 181 -18.29 -17.18 -11.48
C ASP A 181 -19.02 -18.35 -10.78
N GLY A 182 -20.01 -18.07 -9.91
CA GLY A 182 -20.76 -19.06 -9.16
C GLY A 182 -19.96 -19.78 -8.05
N ARG A 183 -18.74 -19.32 -7.78
CA ARG A 183 -17.83 -19.88 -6.77
C ARG A 183 -18.15 -19.43 -5.35
N LEU A 184 -18.87 -18.33 -5.20
CA LEU A 184 -19.35 -17.82 -3.92
C LEU A 184 -20.86 -17.59 -4.01
N GLN A 185 -21.63 -18.36 -3.24
CA GLN A 185 -23.07 -18.20 -3.18
C GLN A 185 -23.47 -17.34 -1.98
N LEU A 186 -24.27 -16.32 -2.25
CA LEU A 186 -24.85 -15.48 -1.20
C LEU A 186 -26.15 -16.12 -0.70
N ARG A 187 -26.21 -16.41 0.60
CA ARG A 187 -27.49 -16.75 1.23
C ARG A 187 -28.31 -15.49 1.41
N ARG A 188 -29.58 -15.52 1.02
CA ARG A 188 -30.51 -14.45 1.42
C ARG A 188 -30.56 -14.42 2.94
N GLY A 189 -30.19 -13.31 3.53
CA GLY A 189 -30.32 -13.13 4.98
C GLY A 189 -31.77 -13.30 5.37
N ALA A 190 -32.05 -14.06 6.42
CA ALA A 190 -33.35 -13.99 7.08
C ALA A 190 -33.50 -12.53 7.56
N GLN A 191 -34.58 -11.89 7.10
CA GLN A 191 -35.03 -10.59 7.64
C GLN A 191 -35.44 -10.76 9.09
#